data_c6e62947aa81637f7c66b56853a96cda
#
_entry.id   c6e62947aa81637f7c66b56853a96cda
#
_cell.length_a   1.000
_cell.length_b   1.000
_cell.length_c   1.000
_cell.angle_alpha   90.00
_cell.angle_beta   90.00
_cell.angle_gamma   90.00
#
_symmetry.space_group_name_H-M   'P 1'
#
loop_
_entity.id
_entity.type
_entity.pdbx_description
1 polymer ?
#
loop_
_entity_poly.entity_id
_entity_poly.type
_entity_poly.pdbx_seq_one_letter_code
_entity_poly.pdbx_strand_id
1 'polypeptide(L)'
;MNRIPRDRLTQSPKCGRCHAGIFNGKPIALTAANFDSHAVRGELPLLVDFWAPWCGPCLSMAPHFEAAAKSLEPHVRLAKVDTEAEQALGARFAIRSIPTMVLLKAGREIARQSGAMNTAQIVHWAKSQLLQA
;
A
#
# COMPACT_ATOMS: atom_id res chain seq x y z
N MET A 1 8.55 14.19 -7.49
CA MET A 1 7.77 13.11 -8.10
C MET A 1 7.27 13.50 -9.47
N ASN A 2 7.31 12.59 -10.38
CA ASN A 2 6.80 12.86 -11.69
C ASN A 2 5.30 13.05 -11.68
N ARG A 3 4.85 14.05 -12.41
CA ARG A 3 3.43 14.24 -12.60
C ARG A 3 2.97 13.32 -13.73
N ILE A 4 2.00 12.50 -13.44
CA ILE A 4 1.47 11.55 -14.41
C ILE A 4 0.12 12.08 -14.90
N PRO A 5 -0.03 12.30 -16.20
CA PRO A 5 -1.31 12.73 -16.74
C PRO A 5 -2.40 11.72 -16.43
N ARG A 6 -3.61 12.21 -16.18
CA ARG A 6 -4.71 11.36 -15.78
C ARG A 6 -4.97 10.21 -16.75
N ASP A 7 -4.88 10.48 -18.03
CA ASP A 7 -5.14 9.47 -19.06
C ASP A 7 -4.07 8.38 -19.10
N ARG A 8 -2.94 8.57 -18.41
CA ARG A 8 -1.85 7.60 -18.37
C ARG A 8 -1.76 6.86 -17.05
N LEU A 9 -2.64 7.13 -16.11
CA LEU A 9 -2.56 6.47 -14.81
C LEU A 9 -2.78 4.96 -14.89
N THR A 10 -3.51 4.51 -15.91
CA THR A 10 -3.81 3.10 -16.07
C THR A 10 -2.85 2.38 -17.02
N GLN A 11 -1.83 3.06 -17.52
CA GLN A 11 -0.97 2.54 -18.57
C GLN A 11 0.41 2.15 -18.11
N SER A 12 0.65 2.00 -16.83
CA SER A 12 1.98 1.67 -16.33
C SER A 12 3.05 2.55 -16.99
N PRO A 13 2.98 3.84 -16.80
CA PRO A 13 3.91 4.75 -17.47
C PRO A 13 5.34 4.49 -17.07
N LYS A 14 6.23 4.69 -18.00
CA LYS A 14 7.66 4.55 -17.73
C LYS A 14 8.25 5.93 -17.57
N CYS A 15 8.86 6.15 -16.46
CA CYS A 15 9.72 7.29 -16.28
C CYS A 15 11.06 6.95 -16.91
N GLY A 16 11.73 7.94 -17.45
CA GLY A 16 12.99 7.70 -18.15
C GLY A 16 14.09 7.12 -17.30
N ARG A 17 13.91 7.01 -16.01
CA ARG A 17 14.97 6.51 -15.14
C ARG A 17 14.67 5.15 -14.57
N CYS A 18 13.74 5.02 -13.72
CA CYS A 18 13.60 3.77 -13.02
C CYS A 18 12.18 3.53 -12.58
N HIS A 19 11.28 4.34 -12.99
CA HIS A 19 9.93 4.25 -12.49
C HIS A 19 9.01 3.57 -13.48
N ALA A 20 9.57 2.68 -14.25
CA ALA A 20 8.75 1.83 -15.10
C ALA A 20 7.71 1.16 -14.25
N GLY A 21 6.47 1.26 -14.64
CA GLY A 21 5.41 0.58 -13.95
C GLY A 21 5.04 1.17 -12.60
N ILE A 22 5.03 2.49 -12.48
CA ILE A 22 4.57 3.14 -11.25
C ILE A 22 3.21 2.62 -10.83
N PHE A 23 2.32 2.36 -11.80
CA PHE A 23 1.01 1.76 -11.55
C PHE A 23 0.94 0.46 -12.34
N ASN A 24 1.73 -0.52 -11.92
CA ASN A 24 1.80 -1.80 -12.64
C ASN A 24 0.94 -2.88 -12.01
N GLY A 25 0.09 -2.53 -11.06
CA GLY A 25 -0.76 -3.50 -10.38
C GLY A 25 -0.05 -4.29 -9.30
N LYS A 26 1.12 -3.83 -8.87
CA LYS A 26 1.89 -4.49 -7.82
C LYS A 26 2.17 -3.51 -6.69
N PRO A 27 2.06 -3.97 -5.43
CA PRO A 27 2.39 -3.12 -4.29
C PRO A 27 3.86 -2.72 -4.30
N ILE A 28 4.13 -1.52 -3.81
CA ILE A 28 5.48 -0.99 -3.71
C ILE A 28 6.09 -1.44 -2.39
N ALA A 29 7.33 -1.93 -2.42
CA ALA A 29 8.04 -2.24 -1.19
C ALA A 29 8.57 -0.95 -0.58
N LEU A 30 8.17 -0.66 0.64
CA LEU A 30 8.59 0.55 1.34
C LEU A 30 9.65 0.24 2.38
N THR A 31 10.59 1.15 2.50
CA THR A 31 11.66 1.10 3.49
C THR A 31 11.64 2.40 4.29
N ALA A 32 12.43 2.44 5.36
CA ALA A 32 12.58 3.67 6.12
C ALA A 32 13.08 4.82 5.23
N ALA A 33 13.85 4.50 4.19
CA ALA A 33 14.43 5.51 3.31
C ALA A 33 13.39 6.16 2.39
N ASN A 34 12.38 5.41 1.94
CA ASN A 34 11.43 5.93 0.95
C ASN A 34 10.01 6.11 1.48
N PHE A 35 9.76 5.74 2.74
CA PHE A 35 8.39 5.74 3.26
C PHE A 35 7.75 7.12 3.17
N ASP A 36 8.42 8.15 3.65
CA ASP A 36 7.83 9.48 3.73
C ASP A 36 7.53 10.07 2.36
N SER A 37 8.33 9.76 1.35
CA SER A 37 8.06 10.29 0.02
C SER A 37 6.76 9.75 -0.55
N HIS A 38 6.37 8.54 -0.16
CA HIS A 38 5.12 7.94 -0.63
C HIS A 38 3.94 8.28 0.30
N ALA A 39 4.16 8.27 1.61
CA ALA A 39 3.09 8.42 2.56
C ALA A 39 2.74 9.89 2.83
N VAL A 40 3.76 10.74 2.96
CA VAL A 40 3.56 12.13 3.36
C VAL A 40 3.40 13.04 2.16
N ARG A 41 4.26 12.86 1.15
CA ARG A 41 4.29 13.74 -0.01
C ARG A 41 3.38 13.29 -1.15
N GLY A 42 2.91 12.04 -1.11
CA GLY A 42 2.02 11.54 -2.14
C GLY A 42 0.64 12.18 -2.03
N GLU A 43 0.03 12.44 -3.16
CA GLU A 43 -1.31 13.00 -3.22
C GLU A 43 -2.39 11.94 -3.08
N LEU A 44 -2.04 10.69 -3.40
CA LEU A 44 -3.00 9.60 -3.34
C LEU A 44 -3.02 8.95 -1.96
N PRO A 45 -4.17 8.41 -1.55
CA PRO A 45 -4.19 7.56 -0.38
C PRO A 45 -3.24 6.38 -0.56
N LEU A 46 -2.64 5.94 0.53
CA LEU A 46 -1.69 4.85 0.55
C LEU A 46 -2.19 3.74 1.47
N LEU A 47 -2.37 2.56 0.91
CA LEU A 47 -2.76 1.39 1.68
C LEU A 47 -1.53 0.53 1.89
N VAL A 48 -1.12 0.37 3.15
CA VAL A 48 0.11 -0.33 3.49
C VAL A 48 -0.20 -1.65 4.18
N ASP A 49 0.39 -2.73 3.68
CA ASP A 49 0.33 -4.05 4.30
C ASP A 49 1.60 -4.27 5.11
N PHE A 50 1.46 -4.31 6.43
CA PHE A 50 2.57 -4.66 7.32
C PHE A 50 2.59 -6.17 7.47
N TRP A 51 3.69 -6.79 7.06
CA TRP A 51 3.82 -8.24 6.96
C TRP A 51 5.21 -8.70 7.37
N ALA A 52 5.45 -10.00 7.35
CA ALA A 52 6.77 -10.58 7.55
C ALA A 52 6.88 -11.86 6.73
N PRO A 53 8.09 -12.21 6.25
CA PRO A 53 8.25 -13.39 5.40
C PRO A 53 7.97 -14.74 6.08
N TRP A 54 7.97 -14.77 7.41
CA TRP A 54 7.67 -16.01 8.14
C TRP A 54 6.20 -16.13 8.54
N CYS A 55 5.40 -15.14 8.21
CA CYS A 55 4.00 -15.08 8.65
C CYS A 55 3.08 -15.78 7.66
N GLY A 56 2.52 -16.92 8.05
CA GLY A 56 1.64 -17.70 7.19
C GLY A 56 0.43 -16.91 6.66
N PRO A 57 -0.36 -16.29 7.54
CA PRO A 57 -1.50 -15.48 7.08
C PRO A 57 -1.10 -14.34 6.16
N CYS A 58 0.08 -13.74 6.38
CA CYS A 58 0.58 -12.68 5.51
C CYS A 58 0.83 -13.23 4.11
N LEU A 59 1.44 -14.40 4.03
CA LEU A 59 1.74 -15.02 2.73
C LEU A 59 0.46 -15.44 2.02
N SER A 60 -0.54 -15.89 2.77
CA SER A 60 -1.84 -16.24 2.19
C SER A 60 -2.55 -15.01 1.63
N MET A 61 -2.39 -13.87 2.29
CA MET A 61 -3.02 -12.63 1.82
C MET A 61 -2.29 -11.99 0.66
N ALA A 62 -1.00 -12.27 0.49
CA ALA A 62 -0.18 -11.57 -0.51
C ALA A 62 -0.79 -11.55 -1.91
N PRO A 63 -1.25 -12.69 -2.49
CA PRO A 63 -1.86 -12.63 -3.81
C PRO A 63 -3.16 -11.84 -3.84
N HIS A 64 -3.91 -11.84 -2.74
CA HIS A 64 -5.13 -11.05 -2.65
C HIS A 64 -4.84 -9.55 -2.59
N PHE A 65 -3.81 -9.19 -1.85
CA PHE A 65 -3.39 -7.79 -1.76
C PHE A 65 -2.90 -7.29 -3.13
N GLU A 66 -2.14 -8.12 -3.82
CA GLU A 66 -1.66 -7.81 -5.16
C GLU A 66 -2.82 -7.66 -6.15
N ALA A 67 -3.80 -8.56 -6.07
CA ALA A 67 -4.99 -8.46 -6.93
C ALA A 67 -5.81 -7.21 -6.61
N ALA A 68 -5.89 -6.84 -5.33
CA ALA A 68 -6.59 -5.63 -4.92
C ALA A 68 -5.91 -4.38 -5.50
N ALA A 69 -4.59 -4.41 -5.66
CA ALA A 69 -3.87 -3.29 -6.24
C ALA A 69 -4.37 -3.01 -7.66
N LYS A 70 -4.65 -4.04 -8.43
CA LYS A 70 -5.14 -3.86 -9.78
C LYS A 70 -6.51 -3.19 -9.82
N SER A 71 -7.32 -3.42 -8.79
CA SER A 71 -8.66 -2.83 -8.72
C SER A 71 -8.63 -1.41 -8.14
N LEU A 72 -7.73 -1.15 -7.20
CA LEU A 72 -7.71 0.12 -6.48
C LEU A 72 -6.86 1.18 -7.16
N GLU A 73 -5.78 0.78 -7.82
CA GLU A 73 -4.96 1.73 -8.56
C GLU A 73 -5.69 2.18 -9.81
N PRO A 74 -5.55 3.40 -10.24
CA PRO A 74 -4.60 4.41 -9.76
C PRO A 74 -5.14 5.31 -8.63
N HIS A 75 -6.30 5.02 -8.09
CA HIS A 75 -6.93 5.90 -7.10
C HIS A 75 -6.34 5.74 -5.70
N VAL A 76 -5.84 4.55 -5.39
CA VAL A 76 -5.16 4.24 -4.14
C VAL A 76 -3.87 3.53 -4.48
N ARG A 77 -2.78 3.96 -3.88
CA ARG A 77 -1.49 3.28 -4.06
C ARG A 77 -1.36 2.22 -2.98
N LEU A 78 -0.95 1.02 -3.36
CA LEU A 78 -0.73 -0.05 -2.41
C LEU A 78 0.76 -0.28 -2.20
N ALA A 79 1.11 -0.56 -0.94
CA ALA A 79 2.50 -0.74 -0.56
C ALA A 79 2.62 -1.80 0.51
N LYS A 80 3.82 -2.33 0.68
CA LYS A 80 4.12 -3.36 1.68
C LYS A 80 5.31 -2.94 2.52
N VAL A 81 5.25 -3.22 3.81
CA VAL A 81 6.37 -3.01 4.73
C VAL A 81 6.67 -4.34 5.41
N ASP A 82 7.90 -4.84 5.18
CA ASP A 82 8.40 -6.02 5.88
C ASP A 82 8.82 -5.58 7.26
N THR A 83 8.04 -5.94 8.27
CA THR A 83 8.28 -5.47 9.63
C THR A 83 9.54 -6.05 10.25
N GLU A 84 10.05 -7.16 9.71
CA GLU A 84 11.30 -7.72 10.19
C GLU A 84 12.49 -6.91 9.67
N ALA A 85 12.45 -6.52 8.40
CA ALA A 85 13.50 -5.70 7.81
C ALA A 85 13.38 -4.24 8.23
N GLU A 86 12.15 -3.74 8.40
CA GLU A 86 11.89 -2.32 8.69
C GLU A 86 11.24 -2.18 10.06
N GLN A 87 11.98 -2.55 11.10
CA GLN A 87 11.44 -2.56 12.46
C GLN A 87 11.02 -1.17 12.94
N ALA A 88 11.72 -0.14 12.52
CA ALA A 88 11.38 1.23 12.90
C ALA A 88 10.00 1.63 12.36
N LEU A 89 9.65 1.20 11.15
CA LEU A 89 8.34 1.50 10.59
C LEU A 89 7.24 0.76 11.33
N GLY A 90 7.46 -0.50 11.68
CA GLY A 90 6.51 -1.26 12.48
C GLY A 90 6.26 -0.60 13.83
N ALA A 91 7.32 -0.12 14.47
CA ALA A 91 7.20 0.56 15.75
C ALA A 91 6.49 1.91 15.61
N ARG A 92 6.79 2.65 14.54
CA ARG A 92 6.17 3.95 14.27
C ARG A 92 4.64 3.86 14.22
N PHE A 93 4.12 2.77 13.67
CA PHE A 93 2.69 2.56 13.58
C PHE A 93 2.15 1.64 14.66
N ALA A 94 2.97 1.29 15.65
CA ALA A 94 2.57 0.42 16.76
C ALA A 94 1.93 -0.87 16.27
N ILE A 95 2.56 -1.51 15.28
CA ILE A 95 2.05 -2.75 14.71
C ILE A 95 2.28 -3.88 15.72
N ARG A 96 1.20 -4.49 16.18
CA ARG A 96 1.24 -5.56 17.19
C ARG A 96 0.91 -6.92 16.63
N SER A 97 0.26 -6.96 15.48
CA SER A 97 -0.08 -8.21 14.83
C SER A 97 0.07 -8.02 13.33
N ILE A 98 0.29 -9.10 12.62
CA ILE A 98 0.43 -9.09 11.19
C ILE A 98 -0.39 -10.24 10.59
N PRO A 99 -0.96 -10.06 9.40
CA PRO A 99 -0.91 -8.83 8.63
C PRO A 99 -1.81 -7.75 9.23
N THR A 100 -1.39 -6.51 9.09
CA THR A 100 -2.22 -5.36 9.43
C THR A 100 -2.12 -4.38 8.27
N MET A 101 -3.27 -3.95 7.78
CA MET A 101 -3.33 -2.92 6.76
C MET A 101 -3.60 -1.58 7.40
N VAL A 102 -2.85 -0.57 6.98
CA VAL A 102 -3.03 0.81 7.45
C VAL A 102 -3.29 1.68 6.24
N LEU A 103 -4.39 2.41 6.29
CA LEU A 103 -4.75 3.34 5.21
C LEU A 103 -4.34 4.74 5.62
N LEU A 104 -3.49 5.34 4.80
CA LEU A 104 -2.95 6.68 5.06
C LEU A 104 -3.44 7.66 4.02
N LYS A 105 -3.65 8.89 4.44
CA LYS A 105 -3.95 9.98 3.53
C LYS A 105 -3.20 11.21 4.01
N ALA A 106 -2.36 11.76 3.14
CA ALA A 106 -1.52 12.92 3.48
C ALA A 106 -0.69 12.66 4.74
N GLY A 107 -0.16 11.46 4.87
CA GLY A 107 0.70 11.08 5.99
C GLY A 107 -0.03 10.71 7.26
N ARG A 108 -1.35 10.78 7.27
CA ARG A 108 -2.14 10.48 8.48
C ARG A 108 -2.87 9.16 8.33
N GLU A 109 -2.85 8.38 9.39
CA GLU A 109 -3.61 7.15 9.45
C GLU A 109 -5.09 7.47 9.57
N ILE A 110 -5.89 6.98 8.61
CA ILE A 110 -7.33 7.18 8.67
C ILE A 110 -8.08 5.90 9.05
N ALA A 111 -7.46 4.73 8.88
CA ALA A 111 -8.07 3.47 9.27
C ALA A 111 -7.02 2.38 9.30
N ARG A 112 -7.29 1.30 10.05
CA ARG A 112 -6.46 0.09 10.01
C ARG A 112 -7.32 -1.14 10.22
N GLN A 113 -6.84 -2.24 9.70
CA GLN A 113 -7.54 -3.52 9.79
C GLN A 113 -6.50 -4.62 9.95
N SER A 114 -6.62 -5.40 11.02
CA SER A 114 -5.75 -6.54 11.28
C SER A 114 -6.40 -7.82 10.79
N GLY A 115 -5.57 -8.78 10.39
CA GLY A 115 -6.03 -10.07 9.95
C GLY A 115 -6.08 -10.20 8.44
N ALA A 116 -5.95 -11.44 7.96
CA ALA A 116 -5.96 -11.72 6.54
C ALA A 116 -7.33 -11.50 5.93
N MET A 117 -7.36 -10.91 4.74
CA MET A 117 -8.59 -10.69 3.99
C MET A 117 -8.39 -11.11 2.54
N ASN A 118 -9.48 -11.51 1.88
CA ASN A 118 -9.41 -11.82 0.46
C ASN A 118 -9.51 -10.53 -0.38
N THR A 119 -9.35 -10.69 -1.69
CA THR A 119 -9.33 -9.57 -2.62
C THR A 119 -10.56 -8.66 -2.48
N ALA A 120 -11.74 -9.26 -2.53
CA ALA A 120 -12.99 -8.49 -2.46
C ALA A 120 -13.11 -7.74 -1.13
N GLN A 121 -12.70 -8.37 -0.04
CA GLN A 121 -12.77 -7.75 1.27
C GLN A 121 -11.82 -6.56 1.37
N ILE A 122 -10.62 -6.71 0.83
CA ILE A 122 -9.63 -5.62 0.84
C ILE A 122 -10.16 -4.42 0.04
N VAL A 123 -10.65 -4.67 -1.16
CA VAL A 123 -11.17 -3.61 -2.02
C VAL A 123 -12.35 -2.91 -1.37
N HIS A 124 -13.29 -3.69 -0.85
CA HIS A 124 -14.47 -3.13 -0.20
C HIS A 124 -14.11 -2.30 1.03
N TRP A 125 -13.23 -2.83 1.86
CA TRP A 125 -12.81 -2.12 3.08
C TRP A 125 -12.14 -0.80 2.75
N ALA A 126 -11.19 -0.82 1.80
CA ALA A 126 -10.47 0.40 1.43
C ALA A 126 -11.42 1.46 0.90
N LYS A 127 -12.33 1.08 0.02
CA LYS A 127 -13.30 2.03 -0.56
C LYS A 127 -14.23 2.60 0.50
N SER A 128 -14.71 1.75 1.41
CA SER A 128 -15.64 2.21 2.43
C SER A 128 -14.96 3.17 3.41
N GLN A 129 -13.69 2.93 3.76
CA GLN A 129 -12.97 3.83 4.64
C GLN A 129 -12.69 5.19 3.98
N LEU A 130 -12.39 5.18 2.69
CA LEU A 130 -12.16 6.42 1.96
C LEU A 130 -13.42 7.27 1.85
N LEU A 131 -14.59 6.64 1.76
CA LEU A 131 -15.84 7.38 1.71
C LEU A 131 -16.16 8.05 3.04
N GLN A 132 -15.64 7.53 4.15
CA GLN A 132 -15.86 8.08 5.48
C GLN A 132 -14.83 9.12 5.88
N ALA A 133 -13.75 9.19 5.15
CA ALA A 133 -12.62 10.06 5.50
C ALA A 133 -12.82 11.50 5.06
#